data_b226611f0c07424a16a9fd6427d74c63
#
_entry.id   b226611f0c07424a16a9fd6427d74c63
#
_cell.length_a   1.000
_cell.length_b   1.000
_cell.length_c   1.000
_cell.angle_alpha   90.00
_cell.angle_beta   90.00
_cell.angle_gamma   90.00
#
_symmetry.space_group_name_H-M   'P 1'
#
loop_
_entity.id
_entity.type
_entity.pdbx_description
1 polymer ?
#
loop_
_entity_poly.entity_id
_entity_poly.type
_entity_poly.pdbx_seq_one_letter_code
_entity_poly.pdbx_strand_id
1 'polypeptide(L)'
;AASETKLSWEEQKKRDAEKRKVEKEVSKIEAEIEELENKKSELEAKMGNPEVYSNGEKAKAVQSEINALISQIDQKTQAWEEASEKLMEF
;
A
#
# COMPACT_ATOMS: atom_id res chain seq x y z
N ALA A 1 -19.25 -38.21 14.48
CA ALA A 1 -18.09 -38.22 13.59
C ALA A 1 -18.34 -37.42 12.31
N ALA A 2 -19.45 -37.71 11.61
CA ALA A 2 -19.80 -37.01 10.36
C ALA A 2 -20.08 -35.50 10.60
N SER A 3 -20.73 -35.13 11.71
CA SER A 3 -21.00 -33.75 12.05
C SER A 3 -19.76 -32.97 12.46
N GLU A 4 -18.80 -33.62 13.13
CA GLU A 4 -17.50 -33.01 13.46
C GLU A 4 -16.67 -32.74 12.21
N THR A 5 -16.65 -33.68 11.27
CA THR A 5 -15.97 -33.52 9.99
C THR A 5 -16.58 -32.39 9.19
N LYS A 6 -17.88 -32.28 9.16
CA LYS A 6 -18.61 -31.22 8.46
C LYS A 6 -18.32 -29.84 9.05
N LEU A 7 -18.34 -29.71 10.39
CA LEU A 7 -18.00 -28.45 11.09
C LEU A 7 -16.55 -28.05 10.82
N SER A 8 -15.63 -29.00 10.90
CA SER A 8 -14.21 -28.73 10.60
C SER A 8 -14.00 -28.26 9.17
N TRP A 9 -14.72 -28.86 8.21
CA TRP A 9 -14.66 -28.45 6.80
C TRP A 9 -15.24 -27.06 6.59
N GLU A 10 -16.35 -26.73 7.23
CA GLU A 10 -16.98 -25.41 7.17
C GLU A 10 -16.09 -24.33 7.79
N GLU A 11 -15.45 -24.64 8.92
CA GLU A 11 -14.50 -23.74 9.58
C GLU A 11 -13.29 -23.48 8.68
N GLN A 12 -12.75 -24.51 8.05
CA GLN A 12 -11.62 -24.39 7.14
C GLN A 12 -11.97 -23.53 5.93
N LYS A 13 -13.15 -23.76 5.35
CA LYS A 13 -13.64 -23.00 4.20
C LYS A 13 -13.80 -21.52 4.55
N LYS A 14 -14.33 -21.24 5.72
CA LYS A 14 -14.53 -19.88 6.24
C LYS A 14 -13.18 -19.18 6.45
N ARG A 15 -12.24 -19.90 7.04
CA ARG A 15 -10.87 -19.42 7.26
C ARG A 15 -10.16 -19.12 5.95
N ASP A 16 -10.29 -20.01 4.96
CA ASP A 16 -9.70 -19.81 3.63
C ASP A 16 -10.29 -18.60 2.91
N ALA A 17 -11.59 -18.36 3.08
CA ALA A 17 -12.25 -17.18 2.51
C ALA A 17 -11.72 -15.89 3.15
N GLU A 18 -11.54 -15.88 4.47
CA GLU A 18 -10.98 -14.74 5.21
C GLU A 18 -9.53 -14.49 4.80
N LYS A 19 -8.74 -15.54 4.65
CA LYS A 19 -7.35 -15.46 4.19
C LYS A 19 -7.27 -14.81 2.81
N ARG A 20 -8.10 -15.25 1.86
CA ARG A 20 -8.15 -14.68 0.50
C ARG A 20 -8.50 -13.20 0.53
N LYS A 21 -9.40 -12.81 1.43
CA LYS A 21 -9.80 -11.41 1.60
C LYS A 21 -8.62 -10.54 2.05
N VAL A 22 -7.84 -11.05 3.01
CA VAL A 22 -6.64 -10.36 3.50
C VAL A 22 -5.55 -10.32 2.42
N GLU A 23 -5.36 -11.40 1.68
CA GLU A 23 -4.41 -11.44 0.55
C GLU A 23 -4.73 -10.37 -0.51
N LYS A 24 -6.01 -10.20 -0.82
CA LYS A 24 -6.46 -9.16 -1.76
C LYS A 24 -6.20 -7.77 -1.22
N GLU A 25 -6.41 -7.56 0.08
CA GLU A 25 -6.14 -6.29 0.74
C GLU A 25 -4.66 -5.94 0.67
N VAL A 26 -3.78 -6.89 0.97
CA VAL A 26 -2.32 -6.73 0.87
C VAL A 26 -1.92 -6.34 -0.55
N SER A 27 -2.42 -7.09 -1.55
CA SER A 27 -2.13 -6.82 -2.96
C SER A 27 -2.59 -5.43 -3.40
N LYS A 28 -3.76 -5.01 -2.94
CA LYS A 28 -4.31 -3.68 -3.23
C LYS A 28 -3.42 -2.57 -2.66
N ILE A 29 -2.99 -2.72 -1.41
CA ILE A 29 -2.13 -1.75 -0.75
C ILE A 29 -0.77 -1.68 -1.47
N GLU A 30 -0.20 -2.82 -1.85
CA GLU A 30 1.06 -2.87 -2.60
C GLU A 30 0.96 -2.11 -3.93
N ALA A 31 -0.15 -2.28 -4.65
CA ALA A 31 -0.39 -1.55 -5.90
C ALA A 31 -0.53 -0.04 -5.66
N GLU A 32 -1.20 0.37 -4.58
CA GLU A 32 -1.34 1.77 -4.21
C GLU A 32 0.00 2.41 -3.85
N ILE A 33 0.86 1.68 -3.13
CA ILE A 33 2.22 2.14 -2.77
C ILE A 33 3.04 2.33 -4.05
N GLU A 34 3.01 1.37 -4.96
CA GLU A 34 3.73 1.45 -6.24
C GLU A 34 3.31 2.68 -7.04
N GLU A 35 2.01 2.94 -7.13
CA GLU A 35 1.48 4.12 -7.82
C GLU A 35 1.98 5.42 -7.19
N LEU A 36 1.97 5.51 -5.85
CA LEU A 36 2.45 6.67 -5.13
C LEU A 36 3.96 6.88 -5.31
N GLU A 37 4.73 5.80 -5.30
CA GLU A 37 6.18 5.85 -5.54
C GLU A 37 6.52 6.30 -6.95
N ASN A 38 5.73 5.86 -7.94
CA ASN A 38 5.88 6.30 -9.33
C ASN A 38 5.61 7.80 -9.45
N LYS A 39 4.57 8.31 -8.83
CA LYS A 39 4.25 9.75 -8.80
C LYS A 39 5.36 10.54 -8.15
N LYS A 40 5.89 10.04 -7.04
CA LYS A 40 7.01 10.66 -6.33
C LYS A 40 8.25 10.75 -7.22
N SER A 41 8.58 9.66 -7.92
CA SER A 41 9.72 9.62 -8.87
C SER A 41 9.57 10.64 -9.99
N GLU A 42 8.35 10.80 -10.52
CA GLU A 42 8.07 11.79 -11.55
C GLU A 42 8.30 13.22 -11.05
N LEU A 43 7.88 13.51 -9.81
CA LEU A 43 8.09 14.82 -9.20
C LEU A 43 9.56 15.07 -8.88
N GLU A 44 10.28 14.04 -8.43
CA GLU A 44 11.73 14.13 -8.20
C GLU A 44 12.48 14.44 -9.51
N ALA A 45 12.03 13.83 -10.61
CA ALA A 45 12.59 14.12 -11.95
C ALA A 45 12.33 15.58 -12.35
N LYS A 46 11.17 16.12 -12.03
CA LYS A 46 10.85 17.54 -12.26
C LYS A 46 11.79 18.47 -11.51
N MET A 47 12.20 18.10 -10.29
CA MET A 47 13.15 18.89 -9.50
C MET A 47 14.53 18.97 -10.16
N GLY A 48 14.85 18.03 -11.04
CA GLY A 48 16.09 18.07 -11.83
C GLY A 48 16.02 18.97 -13.05
N ASN A 49 14.84 19.50 -13.37
CA ASN A 49 14.65 20.41 -14.50
C ASN A 49 15.06 21.84 -14.09
N PRO A 50 15.98 22.50 -14.85
CA PRO A 50 16.40 23.87 -14.56
C PRO A 50 15.27 24.90 -14.45
N GLU A 51 14.19 24.72 -15.21
CA GLU A 51 13.00 25.59 -15.14
C GLU A 51 12.31 25.51 -13.77
N VAL A 52 12.43 24.39 -13.10
CA VAL A 52 11.83 24.14 -11.78
C VAL A 52 12.78 24.59 -10.67
N TYR A 53 14.01 24.06 -10.64
CA TYR A 53 14.92 24.33 -9.52
C TYR A 53 15.45 25.78 -9.49
N SER A 54 15.46 26.46 -10.64
CA SER A 54 15.85 27.87 -10.69
C SER A 54 14.71 28.83 -10.33
N ASN A 55 13.48 28.31 -10.19
CA ASN A 55 12.31 29.10 -9.79
C ASN A 55 11.87 28.67 -8.38
N GLY A 56 12.11 29.53 -7.40
CA GLY A 56 11.86 29.20 -6.00
C GLY A 56 10.42 28.79 -5.69
N GLU A 57 9.42 29.40 -6.32
CA GLU A 57 8.00 29.08 -6.11
C GLU A 57 7.66 27.69 -6.68
N LYS A 58 8.15 27.41 -7.89
CA LYS A 58 7.93 26.11 -8.54
C LYS A 58 8.62 24.99 -7.78
N ALA A 59 9.87 25.22 -7.37
CA ALA A 59 10.64 24.24 -6.57
C ALA A 59 9.93 23.96 -5.25
N LYS A 60 9.42 24.97 -4.58
CA LYS A 60 8.69 24.84 -3.31
C LYS A 60 7.39 24.06 -3.50
N ALA A 61 6.64 24.34 -4.57
CA ALA A 61 5.40 23.63 -4.87
C ALA A 61 5.64 22.15 -5.14
N VAL A 62 6.66 21.82 -5.94
CA VAL A 62 7.04 20.43 -6.24
C VAL A 62 7.50 19.71 -4.97
N GLN A 63 8.32 20.37 -4.15
CA GLN A 63 8.78 19.77 -2.88
C GLN A 63 7.61 19.50 -1.94
N SER A 64 6.63 20.39 -1.87
CA SER A 64 5.43 20.21 -1.07
C SER A 64 4.63 18.97 -1.51
N GLU A 65 4.50 18.76 -2.82
CA GLU A 65 3.83 17.59 -3.38
C GLU A 65 4.60 16.31 -3.06
N ILE A 66 5.94 16.34 -3.17
CA ILE A 66 6.80 15.22 -2.81
C ILE A 66 6.62 14.86 -1.32
N ASN A 67 6.61 15.85 -0.46
CA ASN A 67 6.42 15.65 0.98
C ASN A 67 5.06 15.03 1.31
N ALA A 68 4.01 15.46 0.61
CA ALA A 68 2.66 14.88 0.75
C ALA A 68 2.65 13.42 0.33
N LEU A 69 3.33 13.07 -0.77
CA LEU A 69 3.44 11.68 -1.24
C LEU A 69 4.23 10.81 -0.27
N ILE A 70 5.32 11.33 0.30
CA ILE A 70 6.11 10.62 1.32
C ILE A 70 5.21 10.25 2.51
N SER A 71 4.39 11.20 2.97
CA SER A 71 3.45 10.97 4.07
C SER A 71 2.40 9.90 3.71
N GLN A 72 1.86 9.95 2.51
CA GLN A 72 0.88 8.96 2.03
C GLN A 72 1.49 7.58 1.90
N ILE A 73 2.72 7.49 1.38
CA ILE A 73 3.45 6.22 1.26
C ILE A 73 3.69 5.62 2.66
N ASP A 74 4.05 6.46 3.62
CA ASP A 74 4.28 6.03 5.00
C ASP A 74 3.01 5.44 5.62
N GLN A 75 1.87 6.12 5.45
CA GLN A 75 0.56 5.65 5.92
C GLN A 75 0.16 4.32 5.27
N LYS A 76 0.37 4.20 3.96
CA LYS A 76 0.08 2.96 3.23
C LYS A 76 1.01 1.83 3.64
N THR A 77 2.26 2.13 3.91
CA THR A 77 3.24 1.14 4.39
C THR A 77 2.84 0.59 5.76
N GLN A 78 2.35 1.45 6.65
CA GLN A 78 1.82 1.01 7.95
C GLN A 78 0.61 0.10 7.78
N ALA A 79 -0.32 0.45 6.89
CA ALA A 79 -1.49 -0.37 6.58
C ALA A 79 -1.07 -1.71 5.98
N TRP A 80 -0.05 -1.72 5.13
CA TRP A 80 0.53 -2.92 4.55
C TRP A 80 1.13 -3.84 5.62
N GLU A 81 1.87 -3.27 6.56
CA GLU A 81 2.45 -4.02 7.68
C GLU A 81 1.38 -4.71 8.53
N GLU A 82 0.32 -3.98 8.87
CA GLU A 82 -0.81 -4.50 9.63
C GLU A 82 -1.53 -5.63 8.89
N ALA A 83 -1.80 -5.44 7.60
CA ALA A 83 -2.46 -6.45 6.78
C ALA A 83 -1.57 -7.69 6.59
N SER A 84 -0.26 -7.49 6.42
CA SER A 84 0.72 -8.57 6.28
C SER A 84 0.82 -9.40 7.56
N GLU A 85 0.84 -8.75 8.72
CA GLU A 85 0.83 -9.43 10.02
C GLU A 85 -0.43 -10.28 10.19
N LYS A 86 -1.56 -9.72 9.83
CA LYS A 86 -2.85 -10.42 9.87
C LYS A 86 -2.84 -11.65 8.96
N LEU A 87 -2.23 -11.53 7.78
CA LEU A 87 -2.08 -12.65 6.85
C LEU A 87 -1.21 -13.75 7.43
N MET A 88 -0.18 -13.41 8.18
CA MET A 88 0.72 -14.38 8.81
C MET A 88 0.04 -15.19 9.93
N GLU A 89 -1.08 -14.71 10.47
CA GLU A 89 -1.87 -15.41 11.49
C GLU A 89 -2.67 -16.58 10.92
N PHE A 90 -2.84 -16.65 9.63
CA PHE A 90 -3.47 -17.79 8.96
C PHE A 90 -2.45 -18.89 8.67
#